data_a62f5b8415bf2574861d403d478696af
#
_entry.id   a62f5b8415bf2574861d403d478696af
#
_cell.length_a   1.000
_cell.length_b   1.000
_cell.length_c   1.000
_cell.angle_alpha   90.00
_cell.angle_beta   90.00
_cell.angle_gamma   90.00
#
_symmetry.space_group_name_H-M   'P 1'
#
loop_
_entity.id
_entity.type
_entity.pdbx_description
1 polymer ?
#
loop_
_entity_poly.entity_id
_entity_poly.type
_entity_poly.pdbx_seq_one_letter_code
_entity_poly.pdbx_strand_id
1 'polypeptide(L)'
;DRVASRGLGDVYKRQFGDSEFTILESLGYKEFRKREIVAKNNQINNVNHPVCVAIITKGSGFIIPKSSGKPDNLFLNDGQLTKQYIRSVTLSALAPMPYEHLWDLGAGSGSVSIEWLLSDKTTTATAVEINKKRIKLITKNCERLGIERLKILNEDINKIVRKLKTKPHAVFIGGGVNEDLFKKIWNLIPINTRIVVNSVTIETESCITKLYNIYGGTLLKLELSNIKKIGKSHAWSSNYPIVQWKVIKLK
;
A
#
# COMPACT_ATOMS: atom_id res chain seq x y z
N ASP A 1 0.72 14.15 -17.57
CA ASP A 1 1.70 15.15 -17.10
C ASP A 1 1.19 16.12 -16.05
N ARG A 2 -0.10 16.47 -16.03
CA ARG A 2 -0.68 17.29 -14.94
C ARG A 2 -0.83 16.53 -13.61
N VAL A 3 -0.84 15.23 -13.61
CA VAL A 3 -1.05 14.38 -12.41
C VAL A 3 0.26 14.23 -11.62
N ALA A 4 1.39 14.04 -12.30
CA ALA A 4 2.69 13.87 -11.63
C ALA A 4 3.16 15.14 -10.89
N SER A 5 2.81 16.34 -11.41
CA SER A 5 3.20 17.61 -10.78
C SER A 5 2.36 17.96 -9.53
N ARG A 6 1.11 17.51 -9.44
CA ARG A 6 0.25 17.76 -8.26
C ARG A 6 0.68 16.93 -7.04
N GLY A 7 0.97 15.63 -7.22
CA GLY A 7 1.31 14.74 -6.11
C GLY A 7 2.62 15.09 -5.42
N LEU A 8 3.70 15.29 -6.18
CA LEU A 8 5.00 15.69 -5.63
C LEU A 8 4.93 17.06 -4.92
N GLY A 9 4.27 18.06 -5.51
CA GLY A 9 4.14 19.37 -4.92
C GLY A 9 3.42 19.37 -3.57
N ASP A 10 2.37 18.58 -3.40
CA ASP A 10 1.59 18.51 -2.15
C ASP A 10 2.32 17.75 -1.05
N VAL A 11 3.04 16.68 -1.34
CA VAL A 11 3.86 15.95 -0.36
C VAL A 11 5.01 16.83 0.13
N TYR A 12 5.72 17.50 -0.77
CA TYR A 12 6.79 18.43 -0.40
C TYR A 12 6.26 19.63 0.41
N LYS A 13 5.10 20.20 0.07
CA LYS A 13 4.48 21.27 0.84
C LYS A 13 4.17 20.86 2.27
N ARG A 14 3.69 19.63 2.49
CA ARG A 14 3.29 19.17 3.83
C ARG A 14 4.46 18.72 4.69
N GLN A 15 5.48 18.11 4.09
CA GLN A 15 6.59 17.51 4.82
C GLN A 15 7.88 18.34 4.74
N PHE A 16 8.13 18.97 3.60
CA PHE A 16 9.35 19.71 3.31
C PHE A 16 9.03 21.08 2.67
N GLY A 17 8.09 21.81 3.26
CA GLY A 17 7.60 23.07 2.70
C GLY A 17 8.65 24.17 2.50
N ASP A 18 9.78 24.10 3.23
CA ASP A 18 10.89 25.05 3.10
C ASP A 18 11.91 24.65 2.01
N SER A 19 11.66 23.54 1.29
CA SER A 19 12.51 23.11 0.16
C SER A 19 12.55 24.16 -0.95
N GLU A 20 13.71 24.30 -1.56
CA GLU A 20 13.96 25.23 -2.67
C GLU A 20 13.84 24.49 -4.01
N PHE A 21 13.04 25.03 -4.91
CA PHE A 21 12.88 24.53 -6.28
C PHE A 21 13.52 25.51 -7.23
N THR A 22 14.46 25.01 -8.04
CA THR A 22 14.97 25.71 -9.22
C THR A 22 14.31 25.09 -10.45
N ILE A 23 13.50 25.87 -11.14
CA ILE A 23 12.74 25.46 -12.32
C ILE A 23 13.42 26.03 -13.54
N LEU A 24 13.85 25.14 -14.41
CA LEU A 24 14.53 25.45 -15.67
C LEU A 24 13.57 25.10 -16.81
N GLU A 25 13.07 26.12 -17.49
CA GLU A 25 12.10 26.00 -18.58
C GLU A 25 12.78 26.29 -19.91
N SER A 26 12.42 25.54 -20.95
CA SER A 26 12.97 25.66 -22.29
C SER A 26 14.50 25.66 -22.28
N LEU A 27 15.13 24.79 -21.46
CA LEU A 27 16.59 24.71 -21.34
C LEU A 27 17.23 24.39 -22.69
N GLY A 28 18.18 25.25 -23.10
CA GLY A 28 18.86 25.17 -24.44
C GLY A 28 18.13 25.88 -25.59
N TYR A 29 17.00 26.51 -25.32
CA TYR A 29 16.22 27.28 -26.28
C TYR A 29 16.32 28.80 -26.01
N LYS A 30 15.92 29.62 -26.98
CA LYS A 30 15.91 31.10 -26.82
C LYS A 30 14.97 31.57 -25.72
N GLU A 31 13.90 30.81 -25.49
CA GLU A 31 12.87 31.08 -24.49
C GLU A 31 13.26 30.56 -23.10
N PHE A 32 14.54 30.28 -22.86
CA PHE A 32 15.01 29.80 -21.55
C PHE A 32 14.59 30.75 -20.44
N ARG A 33 14.00 30.15 -19.38
CA ARG A 33 13.61 30.86 -18.16
C ARG A 33 13.98 30.06 -16.92
N LYS A 34 14.65 30.69 -15.97
CA LYS A 34 14.93 30.14 -14.64
C LYS A 34 14.03 30.81 -13.61
N ARG A 35 13.38 29.99 -12.75
CA ARG A 35 12.60 30.47 -11.60
C ARG A 35 13.05 29.73 -10.35
N GLU A 36 13.17 30.46 -9.22
CA GLU A 36 13.46 29.90 -7.91
C GLU A 36 12.28 30.17 -6.99
N ILE A 37 11.79 29.14 -6.31
CA ILE A 37 10.64 29.22 -5.43
C ILE A 37 10.83 28.31 -4.23
N VAL A 38 10.13 28.64 -3.13
CA VAL A 38 10.02 27.75 -1.97
C VAL A 38 8.77 26.89 -2.11
N ALA A 39 8.87 25.60 -1.80
CA ALA A 39 7.80 24.61 -2.03
C ALA A 39 6.45 25.02 -1.43
N LYS A 40 6.43 25.60 -0.21
CA LYS A 40 5.19 26.07 0.44
C LYS A 40 4.46 27.18 -0.32
N ASN A 41 5.18 27.93 -1.15
CA ASN A 41 4.64 29.06 -1.92
C ASN A 41 4.40 28.69 -3.39
N ASN A 42 4.37 27.40 -3.72
CA ASN A 42 4.28 26.93 -5.10
C ASN A 42 2.93 27.27 -5.75
N GLN A 43 2.88 28.40 -6.46
CA GLN A 43 1.82 28.75 -7.40
C GLN A 43 2.50 29.08 -8.76
N ILE A 44 2.88 28.03 -9.50
CA ILE A 44 3.53 28.20 -10.78
C ILE A 44 2.48 28.11 -11.88
N ASN A 45 2.26 29.21 -12.56
CA ASN A 45 1.45 29.27 -13.76
C ASN A 45 2.35 29.49 -14.96
N ASN A 46 1.86 29.14 -16.15
CA ASN A 46 2.51 29.36 -17.43
C ASN A 46 3.93 28.76 -17.50
N VAL A 47 4.01 27.44 -17.36
CA VAL A 47 5.26 26.67 -17.50
C VAL A 47 5.55 26.41 -18.97
N ASN A 48 6.75 26.79 -19.42
CA ASN A 48 7.25 26.48 -20.77
C ASN A 48 7.97 25.13 -20.79
N HIS A 49 7.62 24.27 -21.72
CA HIS A 49 8.26 22.96 -21.91
C HIS A 49 9.40 23.03 -22.93
N PRO A 50 10.45 22.17 -22.82
CA PRO A 50 10.67 21.19 -21.76
C PRO A 50 11.03 21.85 -20.42
N VAL A 51 10.68 21.18 -19.31
CA VAL A 51 10.97 21.67 -17.96
C VAL A 51 11.81 20.66 -17.17
N CYS A 52 12.83 21.18 -16.48
CA CYS A 52 13.61 20.44 -15.49
C CYS A 52 13.47 21.13 -14.13
N VAL A 53 13.40 20.38 -13.06
CA VAL A 53 13.29 20.92 -11.69
C VAL A 53 14.40 20.33 -10.84
N ALA A 54 15.27 21.21 -10.31
CA ALA A 54 16.20 20.85 -9.24
C ALA A 54 15.56 21.18 -7.89
N ILE A 55 15.70 20.27 -6.92
CA ILE A 55 15.10 20.39 -5.60
C ILE A 55 16.19 20.29 -4.54
N ILE A 56 16.30 21.30 -3.69
CA ILE A 56 17.09 21.26 -2.46
C ILE A 56 16.12 21.05 -1.32
N THR A 57 16.12 19.85 -0.75
CA THR A 57 15.18 19.49 0.33
C THR A 57 15.57 20.19 1.62
N LYS A 58 14.62 20.93 2.22
CA LYS A 58 14.75 21.63 3.51
C LYS A 58 13.50 21.40 4.36
N GLY A 59 13.66 21.33 5.68
CA GLY A 59 12.58 21.14 6.66
C GLY A 59 12.75 19.88 7.49
N SER A 60 11.83 19.67 8.43
CA SER A 60 11.82 18.56 9.38
C SER A 60 10.85 17.42 8.97
N GLY A 61 10.60 17.26 7.68
CA GLY A 61 9.70 16.24 7.17
C GLY A 61 10.17 14.82 7.48
N PHE A 62 9.23 13.92 7.69
CA PHE A 62 9.52 12.52 7.93
C PHE A 62 9.93 11.81 6.63
N ILE A 63 11.10 11.20 6.65
CA ILE A 63 11.60 10.40 5.51
C ILE A 63 11.01 9.00 5.63
N ILE A 64 10.21 8.61 4.62
CA ILE A 64 9.61 7.27 4.56
C ILE A 64 10.69 6.26 4.15
N PRO A 65 10.99 5.23 4.97
CA PRO A 65 11.94 4.18 4.60
C PRO A 65 11.52 3.47 3.31
N LYS A 66 12.46 3.07 2.46
CA LYS A 66 12.15 2.29 1.25
C LYS A 66 11.81 0.83 1.57
N SER A 67 12.36 0.27 2.66
CA SER A 67 12.06 -1.10 3.10
C SER A 67 10.57 -1.30 3.38
N SER A 68 10.05 -2.51 3.15
CA SER A 68 8.70 -2.90 3.58
C SER A 68 8.58 -2.94 5.11
N GLY A 69 7.37 -2.84 5.63
CA GLY A 69 7.11 -2.78 7.07
C GLY A 69 7.37 -1.39 7.64
N LYS A 70 6.74 -0.36 7.08
CA LYS A 70 6.79 1.00 7.63
C LYS A 70 6.20 1.03 9.04
N PRO A 71 6.65 1.97 9.92
CA PRO A 71 6.10 2.11 11.27
C PRO A 71 4.57 2.25 11.28
N ASP A 72 3.90 1.59 12.23
CA ASP A 72 2.44 1.57 12.32
C ASP A 72 1.84 2.97 12.58
N ASN A 73 2.57 3.86 13.25
CA ASN A 73 2.14 5.24 13.52
C ASN A 73 2.01 6.13 12.26
N LEU A 74 2.51 5.68 11.12
CA LEU A 74 2.28 6.35 9.84
C LEU A 74 0.85 6.15 9.33
N PHE A 75 0.16 5.14 9.80
CA PHE A 75 -1.17 4.76 9.34
C PHE A 75 -2.24 5.09 10.38
N LEU A 76 -3.22 5.90 9.99
CA LEU A 76 -4.46 6.04 10.76
C LEU A 76 -5.22 4.71 10.67
N ASN A 77 -5.69 4.21 11.81
CA ASN A 77 -6.42 2.95 11.87
C ASN A 77 -7.42 2.95 13.04
N ASP A 78 -8.34 2.00 13.03
CA ASP A 78 -9.37 1.78 14.05
C ASP A 78 -9.02 0.62 15.00
N GLY A 79 -7.75 0.29 15.12
CA GLY A 79 -7.24 -0.89 15.84
C GLY A 79 -7.02 -2.11 14.94
N GLN A 80 -7.60 -2.11 13.73
CA GLN A 80 -7.37 -3.16 12.73
C GLN A 80 -6.38 -2.69 11.67
N LEU A 81 -5.15 -3.08 11.88
CA LEU A 81 -4.03 -2.79 11.00
C LEU A 81 -3.17 -4.05 10.90
N THR A 82 -2.79 -4.44 9.69
CA THR A 82 -1.71 -5.42 9.51
C THR A 82 -0.44 -4.81 10.08
N LYS A 83 0.03 -5.35 11.22
CA LYS A 83 1.14 -4.78 11.99
C LYS A 83 2.43 -4.78 11.19
N GLN A 84 3.34 -3.86 11.51
CA GLN A 84 4.60 -3.57 10.80
C GLN A 84 5.34 -4.84 10.34
N TYR A 85 5.66 -5.75 11.26
CA TYR A 85 6.44 -6.96 10.94
C TYR A 85 5.65 -7.95 10.10
N ILE A 86 4.34 -8.12 10.37
CA ILE A 86 3.44 -8.95 9.57
C ILE A 86 3.31 -8.36 8.16
N ARG A 87 3.16 -7.05 8.05
CA ARG A 87 3.06 -6.34 6.77
C ARG A 87 4.35 -6.46 5.96
N SER A 88 5.51 -6.43 6.62
CA SER A 88 6.81 -6.67 5.99
C SER A 88 6.88 -8.06 5.33
N VAL A 89 6.50 -9.11 6.07
CA VAL A 89 6.45 -10.47 5.55
C VAL A 89 5.39 -10.61 4.44
N THR A 90 4.23 -9.95 4.61
CA THR A 90 3.17 -9.93 3.60
C THR A 90 3.64 -9.30 2.29
N LEU A 91 4.32 -8.15 2.36
CA LEU A 91 4.88 -7.48 1.17
C LEU A 91 5.98 -8.33 0.50
N SER A 92 6.81 -9.02 1.31
CA SER A 92 7.81 -9.97 0.80
C SER A 92 7.14 -11.13 0.05
N ALA A 93 6.04 -11.66 0.58
CA ALA A 93 5.28 -12.75 -0.06
C ALA A 93 4.57 -12.29 -1.34
N LEU A 94 4.00 -11.07 -1.35
CA LEU A 94 3.38 -10.43 -2.52
C LEU A 94 4.40 -10.06 -3.60
N ALA A 95 5.64 -9.74 -3.21
CA ALA A 95 6.78 -9.45 -4.08
C ALA A 95 6.45 -8.43 -5.20
N PRO A 96 6.13 -7.16 -4.86
CA PRO A 96 5.75 -6.16 -5.86
C PRO A 96 6.85 -5.93 -6.90
N MET A 97 6.47 -5.89 -8.18
CA MET A 97 7.35 -5.58 -9.30
C MET A 97 6.81 -4.39 -10.11
N PRO A 98 7.66 -3.70 -10.90
CA PRO A 98 7.23 -2.60 -11.75
C PRO A 98 6.04 -2.99 -12.65
N TYR A 99 5.10 -2.04 -12.83
CA TYR A 99 3.89 -2.15 -13.66
C TYR A 99 2.85 -3.16 -13.19
N GLU A 100 3.00 -3.76 -12.00
CA GLU A 100 2.06 -4.71 -11.46
C GLU A 100 0.85 -4.06 -10.80
N HIS A 101 -0.26 -4.82 -10.76
CA HIS A 101 -1.51 -4.43 -10.12
C HIS A 101 -1.86 -5.36 -8.96
N LEU A 102 -2.14 -4.78 -7.80
CA LEU A 102 -2.63 -5.50 -6.61
C LEU A 102 -4.15 -5.40 -6.49
N TRP A 103 -4.80 -6.53 -6.18
CA TRP A 103 -6.11 -6.51 -5.53
C TRP A 103 -5.93 -6.69 -4.01
N ASP A 104 -6.36 -5.70 -3.23
CA ASP A 104 -6.37 -5.74 -1.76
C ASP A 104 -7.83 -5.90 -1.32
N LEU A 105 -8.19 -7.12 -0.95
CA LEU A 105 -9.56 -7.52 -0.65
C LEU A 105 -9.79 -7.55 0.86
N GLY A 106 -10.60 -6.62 1.37
CA GLY A 106 -10.73 -6.33 2.79
C GLY A 106 -9.58 -5.45 3.28
N ALA A 107 -9.38 -4.30 2.62
CA ALA A 107 -8.18 -3.49 2.76
C ALA A 107 -7.99 -2.85 4.15
N GLY A 108 -9.04 -2.78 4.99
CA GLY A 108 -8.96 -2.21 6.33
C GLY A 108 -8.50 -0.76 6.33
N SER A 109 -7.31 -0.48 6.85
CA SER A 109 -6.68 0.85 6.83
C SER A 109 -5.94 1.17 5.53
N GLY A 110 -5.85 0.22 4.58
CA GLY A 110 -5.14 0.34 3.32
C GLY A 110 -3.62 0.19 3.41
N SER A 111 -3.10 -0.23 4.57
CA SER A 111 -1.65 -0.23 4.82
C SER A 111 -0.86 -1.14 3.87
N VAL A 112 -1.42 -2.29 3.47
CA VAL A 112 -0.78 -3.20 2.50
C VAL A 112 -0.79 -2.60 1.11
N SER A 113 -1.93 -2.10 0.64
CA SER A 113 -2.04 -1.39 -0.65
C SER A 113 -1.08 -0.20 -0.75
N ILE A 114 -0.99 0.61 0.31
CA ILE A 114 -0.14 1.80 0.34
C ILE A 114 1.33 1.39 0.27
N GLU A 115 1.77 0.40 1.05
CA GLU A 115 3.16 -0.06 0.97
C GLU A 115 3.49 -0.75 -0.35
N TRP A 116 2.54 -1.47 -0.96
CA TRP A 116 2.66 -1.95 -2.34
C TRP A 116 2.95 -0.82 -3.32
N LEU A 117 2.20 0.29 -3.22
CA LEU A 117 2.36 1.45 -4.09
C LEU A 117 3.62 2.27 -3.80
N LEU A 118 4.11 2.24 -2.56
CA LEU A 118 5.39 2.87 -2.18
C LEU A 118 6.61 2.05 -2.60
N SER A 119 6.46 0.78 -2.94
CA SER A 119 7.58 -0.07 -3.37
C SER A 119 8.12 0.34 -4.74
N ASP A 120 7.23 0.73 -5.66
CA ASP A 120 7.60 1.21 -7.00
C ASP A 120 6.56 2.21 -7.52
N LYS A 121 7.03 3.24 -8.23
CA LYS A 121 6.18 4.31 -8.79
C LYS A 121 5.25 3.87 -9.92
N THR A 122 5.49 2.74 -10.53
CA THR A 122 4.68 2.20 -11.65
C THR A 122 3.62 1.22 -11.20
N THR A 123 3.68 0.74 -9.94
CA THR A 123 2.66 -0.16 -9.39
C THR A 123 1.32 0.54 -9.23
N THR A 124 0.24 -0.22 -9.35
CA THR A 124 -1.14 0.22 -9.11
C THR A 124 -1.85 -0.74 -8.18
N ALA A 125 -2.96 -0.32 -7.56
CA ALA A 125 -3.75 -1.20 -6.71
C ALA A 125 -5.23 -0.83 -6.72
N THR A 126 -6.07 -1.85 -6.46
CA THR A 126 -7.49 -1.69 -6.16
C THR A 126 -7.76 -2.23 -4.76
N ALA A 127 -8.13 -1.36 -3.83
CA ALA A 127 -8.54 -1.69 -2.48
C ALA A 127 -10.07 -1.81 -2.41
N VAL A 128 -10.56 -2.94 -1.89
CA VAL A 128 -11.98 -3.17 -1.65
C VAL A 128 -12.22 -3.23 -0.14
N GLU A 129 -13.10 -2.39 0.37
CA GLU A 129 -13.45 -2.33 1.79
C GLU A 129 -14.94 -2.02 1.94
N ILE A 130 -15.64 -2.80 2.76
CA ILE A 130 -17.09 -2.63 2.97
C ILE A 130 -17.41 -1.53 3.98
N ASN A 131 -16.52 -1.30 4.95
CA ASN A 131 -16.73 -0.36 6.04
C ASN A 131 -16.42 1.09 5.59
N LYS A 132 -17.46 1.92 5.50
CA LYS A 132 -17.34 3.35 5.11
C LYS A 132 -16.38 4.16 6.00
N LYS A 133 -16.27 3.84 7.30
CA LYS A 133 -15.34 4.53 8.19
C LYS A 133 -13.89 4.21 7.81
N ARG A 134 -13.60 2.94 7.44
CA ARG A 134 -12.27 2.52 6.98
C ARG A 134 -11.92 3.10 5.62
N ILE A 135 -12.87 3.23 4.71
CA ILE A 135 -12.64 3.95 3.44
C ILE A 135 -12.09 5.37 3.70
N LYS A 136 -12.65 6.10 4.67
CA LYS A 136 -12.13 7.41 5.06
C LYS A 136 -10.71 7.35 5.63
N LEU A 137 -10.37 6.26 6.36
CA LEU A 137 -9.01 6.04 6.86
C LEU A 137 -8.05 5.77 5.70
N ILE A 138 -8.42 4.91 4.74
CA ILE A 138 -7.62 4.65 3.53
C ILE A 138 -7.33 5.95 2.80
N THR A 139 -8.36 6.76 2.53
CA THR A 139 -8.20 8.05 1.83
C THR A 139 -7.23 8.98 2.56
N LYS A 140 -7.39 9.16 3.88
CA LYS A 140 -6.49 9.99 4.70
C LYS A 140 -5.06 9.44 4.73
N ASN A 141 -4.89 8.11 4.77
CA ASN A 141 -3.56 7.50 4.72
C ASN A 141 -2.90 7.71 3.36
N CYS A 142 -3.66 7.62 2.26
CA CYS A 142 -3.18 7.96 0.93
C CYS A 142 -2.71 9.42 0.85
N GLU A 143 -3.52 10.35 1.35
CA GLU A 143 -3.17 11.78 1.40
C GLU A 143 -1.89 12.03 2.21
N ARG A 144 -1.77 11.42 3.41
CA ARG A 144 -0.59 11.56 4.28
C ARG A 144 0.70 11.05 3.65
N LEU A 145 0.60 9.97 2.88
CA LEU A 145 1.76 9.25 2.31
C LEU A 145 1.97 9.54 0.82
N GLY A 146 1.19 10.48 0.24
CA GLY A 146 1.35 10.91 -1.15
C GLY A 146 0.98 9.85 -2.18
N ILE A 147 -0.02 9.03 -1.88
CA ILE A 147 -0.50 7.98 -2.77
C ILE A 147 -1.73 8.43 -3.55
N GLU A 148 -1.62 8.51 -4.88
CA GLU A 148 -2.73 8.86 -5.79
C GLU A 148 -3.19 7.66 -6.63
N ARG A 149 -2.37 6.62 -6.74
CA ARG A 149 -2.59 5.48 -7.65
C ARG A 149 -3.43 4.34 -7.04
N LEU A 150 -4.03 4.56 -5.85
CA LEU A 150 -4.91 3.60 -5.19
C LEU A 150 -6.36 3.83 -5.63
N LYS A 151 -6.95 2.86 -6.32
CA LYS A 151 -8.40 2.83 -6.55
C LYS A 151 -9.09 2.25 -5.32
N ILE A 152 -9.97 3.02 -4.69
CA ILE A 152 -10.70 2.60 -3.49
C ILE A 152 -12.15 2.32 -3.87
N LEU A 153 -12.68 1.15 -3.48
CA LEU A 153 -14.04 0.72 -3.72
C LEU A 153 -14.73 0.39 -2.40
N ASN A 154 -15.83 1.10 -2.10
CA ASN A 154 -16.65 0.80 -0.94
C ASN A 154 -17.72 -0.23 -1.30
N GLU A 155 -17.36 -1.50 -1.29
CA GLU A 155 -18.22 -2.58 -1.75
C GLU A 155 -17.97 -3.89 -0.98
N ASP A 156 -18.93 -4.81 -1.06
CA ASP A 156 -18.75 -6.20 -0.63
C ASP A 156 -17.88 -6.94 -1.67
N ILE A 157 -16.84 -7.62 -1.21
CA ILE A 157 -15.92 -8.38 -2.04
C ILE A 157 -16.69 -9.41 -2.91
N ASN A 158 -17.65 -10.13 -2.31
CA ASN A 158 -18.44 -11.16 -3.02
C ASN A 158 -19.21 -10.61 -4.20
N LYS A 159 -19.64 -9.33 -4.13
CA LYS A 159 -20.41 -8.65 -5.16
C LYS A 159 -19.53 -8.03 -6.23
N ILE A 160 -18.39 -7.46 -5.82
CA ILE A 160 -17.57 -6.63 -6.70
C ILE A 160 -16.47 -7.41 -7.42
N VAL A 161 -15.97 -8.52 -6.89
CA VAL A 161 -14.77 -9.22 -7.41
C VAL A 161 -14.90 -9.56 -8.91
N ARG A 162 -16.11 -9.95 -9.35
CA ARG A 162 -16.38 -10.25 -10.78
C ARG A 162 -16.41 -9.01 -11.67
N LYS A 163 -16.56 -7.82 -11.09
CA LYS A 163 -16.67 -6.54 -11.81
C LYS A 163 -15.37 -5.76 -11.83
N LEU A 164 -14.31 -6.28 -11.19
CA LEU A 164 -12.98 -5.67 -11.20
C LEU A 164 -12.39 -5.75 -12.61
N LYS A 165 -12.18 -4.60 -13.24
CA LYS A 165 -11.76 -4.51 -14.65
C LYS A 165 -10.29 -4.85 -14.85
N THR A 166 -9.41 -4.32 -13.99
CA THR A 166 -7.97 -4.53 -14.10
C THR A 166 -7.62 -5.88 -13.49
N LYS A 167 -6.99 -6.75 -14.27
CA LYS A 167 -6.54 -8.06 -13.78
C LYS A 167 -5.36 -7.90 -12.83
N PRO A 168 -5.30 -8.67 -11.73
CA PRO A 168 -4.23 -8.56 -10.76
C PRO A 168 -3.02 -9.41 -11.15
N HIS A 169 -1.83 -8.95 -10.74
CA HIS A 169 -0.60 -9.74 -10.68
C HIS A 169 -0.41 -10.32 -9.28
N ALA A 170 -1.00 -9.66 -8.29
CA ALA A 170 -1.03 -10.13 -6.91
C ALA A 170 -2.41 -9.85 -6.28
N VAL A 171 -2.83 -10.73 -5.37
CA VAL A 171 -4.04 -10.60 -4.57
C VAL A 171 -3.67 -10.72 -3.10
N PHE A 172 -4.10 -9.79 -2.29
CA PHE A 172 -4.01 -9.88 -0.83
C PHE A 172 -5.42 -10.01 -0.24
N ILE A 173 -5.56 -10.90 0.75
CA ILE A 173 -6.80 -11.08 1.51
C ILE A 173 -6.41 -10.97 2.99
N GLY A 174 -6.77 -9.85 3.62
CA GLY A 174 -6.40 -9.53 5.00
C GLY A 174 -7.21 -10.25 6.07
N GLY A 175 -8.26 -10.99 5.69
CA GLY A 175 -9.14 -11.74 6.56
C GLY A 175 -10.48 -12.03 5.89
N GLY A 176 -11.31 -12.88 6.53
CA GLY A 176 -12.67 -13.19 6.06
C GLY A 176 -12.73 -14.04 4.79
N VAL A 177 -11.65 -14.71 4.42
CA VAL A 177 -11.67 -15.67 3.31
C VAL A 177 -12.52 -16.89 3.68
N ASN A 178 -13.31 -17.35 2.72
CA ASN A 178 -13.96 -18.65 2.74
C ASN A 178 -13.74 -19.36 1.41
N GLU A 179 -14.05 -20.65 1.35
CA GLU A 179 -13.79 -21.50 0.18
C GLU A 179 -14.48 -20.97 -1.08
N ASP A 180 -15.73 -20.50 -0.98
CA ASP A 180 -16.50 -19.99 -2.13
C ASP A 180 -15.91 -18.70 -2.68
N LEU A 181 -15.53 -17.77 -1.81
CA LEU A 181 -14.86 -16.54 -2.22
C LEU A 181 -13.52 -16.85 -2.88
N PHE A 182 -12.73 -17.75 -2.27
CA PHE A 182 -11.44 -18.13 -2.83
C PHE A 182 -11.59 -18.76 -4.22
N LYS A 183 -12.50 -19.73 -4.40
CA LYS A 183 -12.81 -20.35 -5.70
C LYS A 183 -13.23 -19.31 -6.75
N LYS A 184 -14.06 -18.35 -6.37
CA LYS A 184 -14.44 -17.24 -7.26
C LYS A 184 -13.22 -16.42 -7.71
N ILE A 185 -12.37 -16.04 -6.77
CA ILE A 185 -11.14 -15.27 -7.07
C ILE A 185 -10.22 -16.10 -7.96
N TRP A 186 -9.97 -17.35 -7.60
CA TRP A 186 -9.09 -18.28 -8.35
C TRP A 186 -9.50 -18.39 -9.83
N ASN A 187 -10.79 -18.51 -10.10
CA ASN A 187 -11.31 -18.61 -11.47
C ASN A 187 -11.21 -17.30 -12.28
N LEU A 188 -11.07 -16.16 -11.63
CA LEU A 188 -11.04 -14.84 -12.27
C LEU A 188 -9.62 -14.31 -12.55
N ILE A 189 -8.64 -14.74 -11.77
CA ILE A 189 -7.29 -14.24 -11.85
C ILE A 189 -6.48 -14.91 -12.96
N PRO A 190 -5.50 -14.22 -13.56
CA PRO A 190 -4.59 -14.82 -14.55
C PRO A 190 -3.68 -15.89 -13.95
N ILE A 191 -3.09 -16.71 -14.81
CA ILE A 191 -1.95 -17.56 -14.48
C ILE A 191 -0.79 -16.68 -14.01
N ASN A 192 0.05 -17.19 -13.14
CA ASN A 192 1.16 -16.51 -12.45
C ASN A 192 0.74 -15.44 -11.43
N THR A 193 -0.55 -15.28 -11.16
CA THR A 193 -1.00 -14.38 -10.07
C THR A 193 -0.61 -14.97 -8.72
N ARG A 194 0.05 -14.16 -7.89
CA ARG A 194 0.38 -14.47 -6.48
C ARG A 194 -0.80 -14.14 -5.60
N ILE A 195 -1.21 -15.07 -4.74
CA ILE A 195 -2.24 -14.83 -3.71
C ILE A 195 -1.58 -14.96 -2.35
N VAL A 196 -1.81 -13.99 -1.49
CA VAL A 196 -1.39 -14.02 -0.08
C VAL A 196 -2.61 -13.79 0.80
N VAL A 197 -2.82 -14.70 1.72
CA VAL A 197 -3.93 -14.65 2.69
C VAL A 197 -3.34 -14.65 4.09
N ASN A 198 -3.76 -13.68 4.92
CA ASN A 198 -3.43 -13.67 6.35
C ASN A 198 -4.66 -14.07 7.18
N SER A 199 -4.43 -14.89 8.19
CA SER A 199 -5.45 -15.31 9.14
C SER A 199 -5.00 -15.08 10.58
N VAL A 200 -5.93 -14.58 11.40
CA VAL A 200 -5.78 -14.42 12.86
C VAL A 200 -6.72 -15.37 13.59
N THR A 201 -7.82 -15.80 12.96
CA THR A 201 -8.85 -16.61 13.58
C THR A 201 -8.71 -18.08 13.20
N ILE A 202 -9.13 -18.96 14.11
CA ILE A 202 -9.08 -20.43 13.90
C ILE A 202 -9.95 -20.85 12.72
N GLU A 203 -11.11 -20.19 12.53
CA GLU A 203 -12.01 -20.49 11.41
C GLU A 203 -11.36 -20.21 10.06
N THR A 204 -10.68 -19.06 9.95
CA THR A 204 -9.96 -18.71 8.73
C THR A 204 -8.71 -19.59 8.54
N GLU A 205 -7.99 -19.91 9.62
CA GLU A 205 -6.84 -20.84 9.58
C GLU A 205 -7.29 -22.22 9.09
N SER A 206 -8.41 -22.76 9.58
CA SER A 206 -9.00 -24.03 9.11
C SER A 206 -9.34 -23.97 7.62
N CYS A 207 -9.96 -22.88 7.16
CA CYS A 207 -10.25 -22.67 5.74
C CYS A 207 -8.98 -22.64 4.89
N ILE A 208 -7.97 -21.87 5.31
CA ILE A 208 -6.68 -21.77 4.60
C ILE A 208 -5.98 -23.13 4.51
N THR A 209 -6.01 -23.91 5.59
CA THR A 209 -5.40 -25.26 5.62
C THR A 209 -6.07 -26.20 4.62
N LYS A 210 -7.39 -26.17 4.50
CA LYS A 210 -8.11 -26.93 3.47
C LYS A 210 -7.73 -26.48 2.06
N LEU A 211 -7.67 -25.17 1.82
CA LEU A 211 -7.28 -24.60 0.53
C LEU A 211 -5.82 -24.95 0.19
N TYR A 212 -4.92 -24.94 1.16
CA TYR A 212 -3.54 -25.37 0.99
C TYR A 212 -3.45 -26.83 0.51
N ASN A 213 -4.24 -27.74 1.08
CA ASN A 213 -4.26 -29.13 0.66
C ASN A 213 -4.74 -29.31 -0.79
N ILE A 214 -5.56 -28.40 -1.31
CA ILE A 214 -6.11 -28.46 -2.68
C ILE A 214 -5.19 -27.75 -3.68
N TYR A 215 -4.70 -26.57 -3.34
CA TYR A 215 -4.00 -25.66 -4.26
C TYR A 215 -2.48 -25.61 -4.04
N GLY A 216 -1.98 -26.21 -2.96
CA GLY A 216 -0.56 -26.17 -2.59
C GLY A 216 -0.12 -24.79 -2.11
N GLY A 217 1.12 -24.46 -2.37
CA GLY A 217 1.73 -23.20 -1.95
C GLY A 217 2.56 -23.33 -0.67
N THR A 218 2.62 -22.28 0.14
CA THR A 218 3.41 -22.22 1.38
C THR A 218 2.55 -21.71 2.52
N LEU A 219 2.52 -22.43 3.65
CA LEU A 219 1.97 -21.98 4.91
C LEU A 219 3.10 -21.51 5.84
N LEU A 220 2.95 -20.35 6.43
CA LEU A 220 3.87 -19.78 7.41
C LEU A 220 3.08 -19.34 8.64
N LYS A 221 3.47 -19.78 9.83
CA LYS A 221 2.93 -19.28 11.10
C LYS A 221 3.92 -18.31 11.72
N LEU A 222 3.44 -17.12 12.05
CA LEU A 222 4.21 -16.02 12.63
C LEU A 222 3.74 -15.77 14.06
N GLU A 223 4.64 -15.87 15.01
CA GLU A 223 4.41 -15.58 16.43
C GLU A 223 5.36 -14.45 16.84
N LEU A 224 4.79 -13.35 17.31
CA LEU A 224 5.54 -12.15 17.68
C LEU A 224 5.23 -11.78 19.12
N SER A 225 6.25 -11.47 19.88
CA SER A 225 6.11 -10.94 21.25
C SER A 225 6.80 -9.58 21.36
N ASN A 226 6.18 -8.68 22.07
CA ASN A 226 6.73 -7.36 22.35
C ASN A 226 6.99 -7.21 23.84
N ILE A 227 8.00 -6.44 24.20
CA ILE A 227 8.24 -6.10 25.60
C ILE A 227 7.13 -5.19 26.11
N LYS A 228 6.59 -5.47 27.27
CA LYS A 228 5.57 -4.69 27.95
C LYS A 228 5.94 -4.44 29.40
N LYS A 229 5.72 -3.21 29.86
CA LYS A 229 5.98 -2.84 31.25
C LYS A 229 4.93 -3.47 32.16
N ILE A 230 5.37 -4.11 33.26
CA ILE A 230 4.54 -4.65 34.32
C ILE A 230 5.08 -4.11 35.65
N GLY A 231 4.40 -3.15 36.25
CA GLY A 231 4.87 -2.45 37.45
C GLY A 231 6.24 -1.78 37.20
N LYS A 232 7.26 -2.21 37.96
CA LYS A 232 8.67 -1.74 37.82
C LYS A 232 9.52 -2.60 36.88
N SER A 233 9.00 -3.73 36.41
CA SER A 233 9.69 -4.71 35.57
C SER A 233 9.11 -4.77 34.15
N HIS A 234 9.65 -5.64 33.30
CA HIS A 234 9.20 -5.88 31.94
C HIS A 234 8.95 -7.35 31.73
N ALA A 235 7.98 -7.66 30.86
CA ALA A 235 7.68 -9.02 30.41
C ALA A 235 7.39 -9.06 28.91
N TRP A 236 7.49 -10.25 28.34
CA TRP A 236 7.04 -10.49 26.97
C TRP A 236 5.52 -10.58 26.91
N SER A 237 4.92 -9.87 26.00
CA SER A 237 3.48 -9.92 25.66
C SER A 237 3.34 -10.44 24.26
N SER A 238 2.79 -11.65 24.10
CA SER A 238 2.54 -12.25 22.79
C SER A 238 1.38 -11.59 22.09
N ASN A 239 1.54 -11.37 20.80
CA ASN A 239 0.44 -11.01 19.90
C ASN A 239 -0.30 -12.28 19.48
N TYR A 240 -1.51 -12.11 18.91
CA TYR A 240 -2.18 -13.25 18.28
C TYR A 240 -1.31 -13.79 17.14
N PRO A 241 -1.11 -15.11 17.06
CA PRO A 241 -0.41 -15.72 15.93
C PRO A 241 -1.10 -15.40 14.61
N ILE A 242 -0.31 -15.25 13.57
CA ILE A 242 -0.80 -15.05 12.21
C ILE A 242 -0.40 -16.26 11.37
N VAL A 243 -1.36 -16.88 10.70
CA VAL A 243 -1.07 -17.84 9.65
C VAL A 243 -1.16 -17.14 8.30
N GLN A 244 -0.06 -17.18 7.55
CA GLN A 244 0.02 -16.65 6.19
C GLN A 244 0.10 -17.80 5.20
N TRP A 245 -0.79 -17.79 4.22
CA TRP A 245 -0.75 -18.69 3.07
C TRP A 245 -0.41 -17.93 1.82
N LYS A 246 0.59 -18.44 1.10
CA LYS A 246 0.99 -17.94 -0.22
C LYS A 246 0.81 -19.03 -1.26
N VAL A 247 0.14 -18.73 -2.36
CA VAL A 247 -0.01 -19.62 -3.52
C VAL A 247 0.13 -18.84 -4.82
N ILE A 248 0.63 -19.49 -5.85
CA ILE A 248 0.72 -18.93 -7.22
C ILE A 248 -0.18 -19.78 -8.11
N LYS A 249 -1.03 -19.15 -8.91
CA LYS A 249 -1.85 -19.85 -9.87
C LYS A 249 -1.01 -20.30 -11.07
N LEU A 250 -0.74 -21.59 -11.18
CA LEU A 250 0.08 -22.18 -12.24
C LEU A 250 -0.74 -22.71 -13.43
N LYS A 251 -2.03 -22.99 -13.21
CA LYS A 251 -2.95 -23.56 -14.23
C LYS A 251 -4.32 -22.90 -14.14
#